data_179136c5752021bff193cf166b462082
#
_entry.id   179136c5752021bff193cf166b462082
#
_cell.length_a   1.000
_cell.length_b   1.000
_cell.length_c   1.000
_cell.angle_alpha   90.00
_cell.angle_beta   90.00
_cell.angle_gamma   90.00
#
_symmetry.space_group_name_H-M   'P 1'
#
loop_
_entity.id
_entity.type
_entity.pdbx_description
1 polymer ?
#
loop_
_entity_poly.entity_id
_entity_poly.type
_entity_poly.pdbx_seq_one_letter_code
_entity_poly.pdbx_strand_id
1 'polypeptide(L)'
;MKSKYKFLGIIIVGIIVVFILYIALNFRWHLVLKDNKVIEYKAGLVDKNIRNLTIYIPEGTTEIMDDAFSDCKSIEKVYIPESVKIIHRRAFIGCKNLKEINLPESLEKIDRDAFNGCTSLEVIRIPENVEYIGESAFSGCTDLKEISLPQSLKKIKEMTFYGCENLNNIEFPQNITDIEMGAFMGCVNLEVVKLPDTLSHIEGYVFSGCKALREVDLPNNLKYIDDATFNGCTSLSSIYLSDSVEELGYNAFGECTKLSEINIPDSISQVGAYCFEGTEWYKKLPVDSEGLKYYKHILFQATYNMEDVLVPTEITVIAGGAFMGHDELKRVVLSDRLKTIGGYAFSGCSNLYNIAIPETVRYIGSSAFSNCKSLENISIPENITHIYGNTFENCEKFQYIELPQGLEYIGKEAFKGCTLIKNTLIPKNVKQIDDGAFSMCINLENVEFEGEPLYIGNSFYDTKYYNSIKEDEYSCKYIGNHLIELVDKKREKVIIKDGTVSIANKAFSQSKIREIVFSKELKMIGESALGHCYRLEDVEFPDGLIYISKLCLIDCRNLKRVYIPKSVEDVGESILLGSGNVKEVFVSKEIAEKIDFYKNVKVRYID
;
A
#
# COMPACT_ATOMS: atom_id res chain seq x y z
N MET A 1 1.90 72.74 -36.03
CA MET A 1 2.56 71.42 -35.81
C MET A 1 2.80 71.10 -34.33
N LYS A 2 3.31 71.96 -33.49
CA LYS A 2 3.64 71.68 -32.05
C LYS A 2 2.42 71.27 -31.15
N SER A 3 1.19 71.66 -31.50
CA SER A 3 -0.03 71.33 -30.71
C SER A 3 -0.50 69.88 -30.95
N LYS A 4 -0.38 69.32 -32.17
CA LYS A 4 -0.78 67.96 -32.47
C LYS A 4 0.07 66.87 -31.77
N TYR A 5 1.37 67.14 -31.60
CA TYR A 5 2.30 66.22 -30.92
C TYR A 5 2.07 66.22 -29.38
N LYS A 6 1.67 67.33 -28.80
CA LYS A 6 1.30 67.34 -27.36
C LYS A 6 0.02 66.52 -27.10
N PHE A 7 -0.97 66.58 -27.98
CA PHE A 7 -2.20 65.82 -27.86
C PHE A 7 -1.96 64.31 -28.04
N LEU A 8 -1.11 63.95 -28.99
CA LEU A 8 -0.72 62.54 -29.24
C LEU A 8 0.07 61.96 -28.08
N GLY A 9 0.97 62.75 -27.46
CA GLY A 9 1.73 62.38 -26.26
C GLY A 9 0.83 62.10 -25.04
N ILE A 10 -0.22 62.93 -24.83
CA ILE A 10 -1.19 62.73 -23.75
C ILE A 10 -2.02 61.49 -23.96
N ILE A 11 -2.41 61.18 -25.21
CA ILE A 11 -3.17 59.96 -25.54
C ILE A 11 -2.30 58.71 -25.33
N ILE A 12 -1.03 58.75 -25.74
CA ILE A 12 -0.11 57.63 -25.53
C ILE A 12 0.15 57.37 -24.04
N VAL A 13 0.39 58.43 -23.27
CA VAL A 13 0.55 58.30 -21.80
C VAL A 13 -0.73 57.79 -21.16
N GLY A 14 -1.91 58.27 -21.59
CA GLY A 14 -3.19 57.78 -21.13
C GLY A 14 -3.40 56.25 -21.43
N ILE A 15 -3.03 55.82 -22.63
CA ILE A 15 -3.10 54.41 -23.02
C ILE A 15 -2.11 53.56 -22.20
N ILE A 16 -0.89 54.07 -21.96
CA ILE A 16 0.10 53.37 -21.14
C ILE A 16 -0.36 53.27 -19.67
N VAL A 17 -0.94 54.35 -19.12
CA VAL A 17 -1.49 54.35 -17.74
C VAL A 17 -2.68 53.41 -17.64
N VAL A 18 -3.57 53.41 -18.64
CA VAL A 18 -4.71 52.47 -18.67
C VAL A 18 -4.22 51.03 -18.83
N PHE A 19 -3.17 50.82 -19.64
CA PHE A 19 -2.57 49.48 -19.82
C PHE A 19 -1.84 49.01 -18.57
N ILE A 20 -1.11 49.91 -17.86
CA ILE A 20 -0.48 49.61 -16.56
C ILE A 20 -1.53 49.35 -15.50
N LEU A 21 -2.60 50.17 -15.44
CA LEU A 21 -3.75 49.93 -14.55
C LEU A 21 -4.49 48.64 -14.91
N TYR A 22 -4.67 48.35 -16.16
CA TYR A 22 -5.25 47.10 -16.66
C TYR A 22 -4.39 45.88 -16.25
N ILE A 23 -3.05 45.98 -16.41
CA ILE A 23 -2.14 44.95 -15.92
C ILE A 23 -2.18 44.85 -14.40
N ALA A 24 -2.09 45.95 -13.66
CA ALA A 24 -2.11 45.97 -12.21
C ALA A 24 -3.43 45.47 -11.61
N LEU A 25 -4.57 45.80 -12.26
CA LEU A 25 -5.89 45.30 -11.88
C LEU A 25 -6.04 43.82 -12.23
N ASN A 26 -5.58 43.36 -13.37
CA ASN A 26 -5.60 41.92 -13.72
C ASN A 26 -4.67 41.09 -12.83
N PHE A 27 -3.49 41.61 -12.45
CA PHE A 27 -2.58 40.88 -11.53
C PHE A 27 -3.15 40.67 -10.13
N ARG A 28 -4.04 41.54 -9.64
CA ARG A 28 -4.68 41.39 -8.32
C ARG A 28 -5.93 40.50 -8.30
N TRP A 29 -6.53 40.18 -9.45
CA TRP A 29 -7.82 39.48 -9.52
C TRP A 29 -7.70 37.97 -9.75
N HIS A 30 -6.49 37.42 -9.83
CA HIS A 30 -6.29 36.01 -10.14
C HIS A 30 -6.21 35.13 -8.89
N LEU A 31 -5.91 35.68 -7.72
CA LEU A 31 -5.95 34.95 -6.46
C LEU A 31 -7.30 35.15 -5.76
N VAL A 32 -8.00 34.04 -5.56
CA VAL A 32 -9.22 34.02 -4.76
C VAL A 32 -8.83 33.80 -3.31
N LEU A 33 -9.04 34.86 -2.48
CA LEU A 33 -8.77 34.83 -1.05
C LEU A 33 -10.07 34.74 -0.27
N LYS A 34 -10.09 33.91 0.77
CA LYS A 34 -11.18 33.82 1.74
C LYS A 34 -10.58 33.53 3.13
N ASP A 35 -10.96 34.30 4.13
CA ASP A 35 -10.52 34.12 5.52
C ASP A 35 -8.99 34.01 5.66
N ASN A 36 -8.23 34.87 4.97
CA ASN A 36 -6.77 34.89 4.89
C ASN A 36 -6.15 33.62 4.28
N LYS A 37 -6.88 32.89 3.46
CA LYS A 37 -6.42 31.68 2.78
C LYS A 37 -6.48 31.87 1.27
N VAL A 38 -5.50 31.34 0.54
CA VAL A 38 -5.57 31.24 -0.94
C VAL A 38 -6.39 30.02 -1.29
N ILE A 39 -7.57 30.26 -1.88
CA ILE A 39 -8.50 29.17 -2.27
C ILE A 39 -8.25 28.68 -3.69
N GLU A 40 -7.96 29.61 -4.62
CA GLU A 40 -7.83 29.28 -6.03
C GLU A 40 -7.02 30.36 -6.76
N TYR A 41 -6.21 29.95 -7.73
CA TYR A 41 -5.63 30.83 -8.74
C TYR A 41 -6.39 30.65 -10.06
N LYS A 42 -7.03 31.73 -10.53
CA LYS A 42 -7.73 31.75 -11.82
C LYS A 42 -6.84 32.32 -12.91
N ALA A 43 -6.22 31.47 -13.73
CA ALA A 43 -5.44 31.91 -14.87
C ALA A 43 -6.31 32.70 -15.84
N GLY A 44 -6.04 33.98 -16.05
CA GLY A 44 -6.72 34.81 -17.04
C GLY A 44 -6.36 34.42 -18.48
N LEU A 45 -7.14 34.94 -19.46
CA LEU A 45 -6.83 34.73 -20.89
C LEU A 45 -5.41 35.17 -21.29
N VAL A 46 -4.85 36.15 -20.56
CA VAL A 46 -3.48 36.65 -20.76
C VAL A 46 -2.46 35.67 -20.21
N ASP A 47 -2.71 35.07 -19.05
CA ASP A 47 -1.74 34.18 -18.38
C ASP A 47 -1.54 32.87 -19.11
N LYS A 48 -2.55 32.38 -19.84
CA LYS A 48 -2.44 31.17 -20.67
C LYS A 48 -1.39 31.31 -21.79
N ASN A 49 -1.03 32.54 -22.14
CA ASN A 49 -0.06 32.87 -23.19
C ASN A 49 1.26 33.48 -22.66
N ILE A 50 1.32 33.82 -21.36
CA ILE A 50 2.55 34.31 -20.71
C ILE A 50 3.29 33.06 -20.20
N ARG A 51 4.53 32.88 -20.64
CA ARG A 51 5.50 31.97 -20.02
C ARG A 51 6.28 32.76 -18.97
N ASN A 52 6.65 32.08 -17.85
CA ASN A 52 7.51 32.63 -16.80
C ASN A 52 6.82 33.64 -15.87
N LEU A 53 5.62 33.30 -15.41
CA LEU A 53 4.85 34.13 -14.46
C LEU A 53 5.44 34.03 -13.06
N THR A 54 5.60 35.17 -12.40
CA THR A 54 5.95 35.27 -10.98
C THR A 54 4.70 35.60 -10.15
N ILE A 55 4.42 34.79 -9.14
CA ILE A 55 3.29 35.00 -8.20
C ILE A 55 3.82 35.50 -6.86
N TYR A 56 3.20 36.54 -6.35
CA TYR A 56 3.41 37.04 -4.98
C TYR A 56 2.14 36.77 -4.18
N ILE A 57 2.23 35.86 -3.21
CA ILE A 57 1.12 35.59 -2.30
C ILE A 57 1.01 36.77 -1.30
N PRO A 58 -0.18 37.35 -1.09
CA PRO A 58 -0.35 38.53 -0.25
C PRO A 58 0.06 38.29 1.19
N GLU A 59 0.64 39.34 1.82
CA GLU A 59 0.91 39.35 3.25
C GLU A 59 -0.35 39.10 4.08
N GLY A 60 -0.20 38.36 5.20
CA GLY A 60 -1.31 37.95 6.06
C GLY A 60 -2.04 36.70 5.61
N THR A 61 -1.64 36.09 4.45
CA THR A 61 -2.12 34.77 4.08
C THR A 61 -1.58 33.72 5.05
N THR A 62 -2.44 32.88 5.61
CA THR A 62 -2.07 31.85 6.59
C THR A 62 -1.98 30.45 6.03
N GLU A 63 -2.70 30.17 4.93
CA GLU A 63 -2.76 28.85 4.33
C GLU A 63 -2.92 28.93 2.79
N ILE A 64 -2.34 27.97 2.08
CA ILE A 64 -2.58 27.73 0.64
C ILE A 64 -3.40 26.47 0.55
N MET A 65 -4.65 26.60 0.08
CA MET A 65 -5.65 25.54 0.13
C MET A 65 -5.46 24.48 -0.96
N ASP A 66 -6.25 23.40 -0.82
CA ASP A 66 -6.27 22.29 -1.79
C ASP A 66 -6.45 22.78 -3.21
N ASP A 67 -5.65 22.23 -4.13
CA ASP A 67 -5.68 22.51 -5.57
C ASP A 67 -5.52 24.00 -5.94
N ALA A 68 -5.09 24.88 -5.04
CA ALA A 68 -5.10 26.34 -5.25
C ALA A 68 -4.38 26.79 -6.52
N PHE A 69 -3.29 26.13 -6.92
CA PHE A 69 -2.51 26.37 -8.14
C PHE A 69 -2.39 25.13 -9.02
N SER A 70 -3.30 24.17 -8.89
CA SER A 70 -3.26 22.91 -9.64
C SER A 70 -3.14 23.16 -11.15
N ASP A 71 -2.20 22.44 -11.81
CA ASP A 71 -1.93 22.49 -13.25
C ASP A 71 -1.58 23.88 -13.82
N CYS A 72 -1.11 24.81 -12.99
CA CYS A 72 -0.72 26.16 -13.41
C CYS A 72 0.64 26.16 -14.15
N LYS A 73 0.63 25.78 -15.44
CA LYS A 73 1.83 25.65 -16.28
C LYS A 73 2.51 26.98 -16.64
N SER A 74 1.90 28.12 -16.37
CA SER A 74 2.46 29.45 -16.65
C SER A 74 3.38 29.96 -15.53
N ILE A 75 3.29 29.40 -14.32
CA ILE A 75 4.01 29.85 -13.14
C ILE A 75 5.46 29.33 -13.19
N GLU A 76 6.41 30.27 -13.07
CA GLU A 76 7.85 29.97 -12.95
C GLU A 76 8.36 30.20 -11.53
N LYS A 77 7.83 31.22 -10.84
CA LYS A 77 8.26 31.59 -9.50
C LYS A 77 7.07 31.89 -8.58
N VAL A 78 7.19 31.50 -7.32
CA VAL A 78 6.20 31.82 -6.27
C VAL A 78 6.90 32.35 -5.03
N TYR A 79 6.46 33.50 -4.55
CA TYR A 79 6.90 34.09 -3.28
C TYR A 79 5.80 33.97 -2.23
N ILE A 80 6.08 33.22 -1.17
CA ILE A 80 5.18 32.93 -0.06
C ILE A 80 5.57 33.80 1.14
N PRO A 81 4.63 34.55 1.76
CA PRO A 81 4.93 35.39 2.91
C PRO A 81 5.12 34.58 4.20
N GLU A 82 5.81 35.19 5.18
CA GLU A 82 6.10 34.60 6.49
C GLU A 82 4.87 34.31 7.35
N SER A 83 3.67 34.66 6.92
CA SER A 83 2.43 34.33 7.60
C SER A 83 1.85 32.95 7.26
N VAL A 84 2.36 32.28 6.20
CA VAL A 84 1.83 30.98 5.77
C VAL A 84 2.42 29.85 6.62
N LYS A 85 1.52 29.01 7.14
CA LYS A 85 1.85 27.85 7.99
C LYS A 85 1.62 26.53 7.31
N ILE A 86 0.64 26.45 6.41
CA ILE A 86 0.23 25.19 5.79
C ILE A 86 0.10 25.35 4.28
N ILE A 87 0.71 24.41 3.54
CA ILE A 87 0.46 24.16 2.12
C ILE A 87 -0.34 22.87 2.05
N HIS A 88 -1.62 23.01 1.65
CA HIS A 88 -2.55 21.89 1.62
C HIS A 88 -2.37 20.98 0.40
N ARG A 89 -3.18 19.92 0.39
CA ARG A 89 -3.15 18.86 -0.60
C ARG A 89 -3.21 19.40 -2.04
N ARG A 90 -2.28 18.95 -2.90
CA ARG A 90 -2.26 19.26 -4.33
C ARG A 90 -2.17 20.75 -4.67
N ALA A 91 -1.72 21.58 -3.72
CA ALA A 91 -1.73 23.04 -3.88
C ALA A 91 -1.00 23.51 -5.14
N PHE A 92 0.12 22.88 -5.52
CA PHE A 92 0.92 23.17 -6.73
C PHE A 92 1.07 21.95 -7.65
N ILE A 93 0.19 20.93 -7.53
CA ILE A 93 0.28 19.74 -8.39
C ILE A 93 0.32 20.14 -9.87
N GLY A 94 1.24 19.54 -10.63
CA GLY A 94 1.34 19.73 -12.07
C GLY A 94 1.81 21.13 -12.52
N CYS A 95 2.37 21.95 -11.62
CA CYS A 95 3.02 23.23 -11.97
C CYS A 95 4.35 22.98 -12.68
N LYS A 96 4.29 22.42 -13.90
CA LYS A 96 5.45 21.86 -14.61
C LYS A 96 6.59 22.86 -14.89
N ASN A 97 6.32 24.16 -14.93
CA ASN A 97 7.31 25.20 -15.20
C ASN A 97 7.79 25.92 -13.91
N LEU A 98 7.30 25.52 -12.74
CA LEU A 98 7.73 26.08 -11.46
C LEU A 98 9.19 25.71 -11.21
N LYS A 99 10.07 26.70 -11.20
CA LYS A 99 11.52 26.56 -10.98
C LYS A 99 11.95 26.99 -9.60
N GLU A 100 11.28 27.98 -9.05
CA GLU A 100 11.68 28.63 -7.81
C GLU A 100 10.45 28.90 -6.92
N ILE A 101 10.53 28.45 -5.69
CA ILE A 101 9.56 28.75 -4.65
C ILE A 101 10.30 28.95 -3.32
N ASN A 102 10.05 30.07 -2.63
CA ASN A 102 10.53 30.23 -1.28
C ASN A 102 9.49 29.66 -0.31
N LEU A 103 9.90 28.82 0.59
CA LEU A 103 9.09 28.35 1.70
C LEU A 103 9.44 29.19 2.93
N PRO A 104 8.44 29.82 3.62
CA PRO A 104 8.69 30.69 4.76
C PRO A 104 9.11 29.89 6.00
N GLU A 105 9.91 30.49 6.88
CA GLU A 105 10.36 29.82 8.12
C GLU A 105 9.19 29.50 9.09
N SER A 106 8.03 30.15 8.91
CA SER A 106 6.79 29.84 9.66
C SER A 106 6.05 28.58 9.20
N LEU A 107 6.49 27.96 8.08
CA LEU A 107 5.79 26.79 7.51
C LEU A 107 5.92 25.59 8.46
N GLU A 108 4.78 24.98 8.80
CA GLU A 108 4.67 23.84 9.71
C GLU A 108 4.34 22.53 8.97
N LYS A 109 3.62 22.64 7.83
CA LYS A 109 3.11 21.46 7.11
C LYS A 109 3.12 21.65 5.58
N ILE A 110 3.58 20.60 4.87
CA ILE A 110 3.40 20.40 3.43
C ILE A 110 2.57 19.14 3.26
N ASP A 111 1.38 19.24 2.69
CA ASP A 111 0.45 18.12 2.61
C ASP A 111 0.65 17.26 1.35
N ARG A 112 -0.14 16.17 1.24
CA ARG A 112 -0.11 15.18 0.18
C ARG A 112 -0.14 15.83 -1.21
N ASP A 113 0.70 15.33 -2.15
CA ASP A 113 0.78 15.78 -3.54
C ASP A 113 1.06 17.29 -3.72
N ALA A 114 1.50 18.01 -2.70
CA ALA A 114 1.56 19.49 -2.74
C ALA A 114 2.35 20.03 -3.94
N PHE A 115 3.47 19.40 -4.32
CA PHE A 115 4.32 19.76 -5.45
C PHE A 115 4.47 18.62 -6.48
N ASN A 116 3.56 17.63 -6.44
CA ASN A 116 3.61 16.50 -7.36
C ASN A 116 3.62 16.98 -8.83
N GLY A 117 4.59 16.50 -9.60
CA GLY A 117 4.74 16.85 -11.02
C GLY A 117 5.23 18.27 -11.29
N CYS A 118 5.88 18.95 -10.33
CA CYS A 118 6.62 20.20 -10.56
C CYS A 118 7.96 19.89 -11.25
N THR A 119 7.90 19.47 -12.50
CA THR A 119 9.04 18.87 -13.22
C THR A 119 10.25 19.77 -13.40
N SER A 120 10.09 21.10 -13.37
CA SER A 120 11.19 22.07 -13.50
C SER A 120 11.75 22.60 -12.17
N LEU A 121 11.28 22.09 -11.04
CA LEU A 121 11.77 22.50 -9.71
C LEU A 121 13.16 21.88 -9.49
N GLU A 122 14.21 22.73 -9.45
CA GLU A 122 15.59 22.27 -9.37
C GLU A 122 16.12 22.15 -7.95
N VAL A 123 15.76 23.07 -7.09
CA VAL A 123 16.22 23.16 -5.70
C VAL A 123 15.07 23.62 -4.81
N ILE A 124 14.93 22.99 -3.67
CA ILE A 124 14.00 23.44 -2.62
C ILE A 124 14.61 23.25 -1.23
N ARG A 125 14.47 24.27 -0.40
CA ARG A 125 14.85 24.22 1.01
C ARG A 125 13.59 24.12 1.85
N ILE A 126 13.46 23.04 2.61
CA ILE A 126 12.37 22.86 3.55
C ILE A 126 12.77 23.53 4.88
N PRO A 127 11.96 24.46 5.44
CA PRO A 127 12.25 25.11 6.70
C PRO A 127 12.27 24.15 7.89
N GLU A 128 13.08 24.48 8.92
CA GLU A 128 13.26 23.61 10.10
C GLU A 128 12.00 23.42 10.96
N ASN A 129 10.98 24.28 10.81
CA ASN A 129 9.70 24.15 11.51
C ASN A 129 8.73 23.18 10.84
N VAL A 130 9.04 22.66 9.66
CA VAL A 130 8.17 21.68 8.98
C VAL A 130 8.30 20.33 9.67
N GLU A 131 7.24 19.91 10.34
CA GLU A 131 7.17 18.62 11.03
C GLU A 131 6.52 17.51 10.19
N TYR A 132 5.85 17.87 9.09
CA TYR A 132 5.11 16.93 8.25
C TYR A 132 5.27 17.25 6.76
N ILE A 133 5.70 16.25 6.00
CA ILE A 133 5.70 16.23 4.53
C ILE A 133 4.83 15.04 4.11
N GLY A 134 3.77 15.32 3.37
CA GLY A 134 2.76 14.32 2.98
C GLY A 134 3.22 13.38 1.87
N GLU A 135 2.43 12.32 1.68
CA GLU A 135 2.60 11.35 0.61
C GLU A 135 2.74 12.04 -0.76
N SER A 136 3.64 11.55 -1.59
CA SER A 136 3.88 12.05 -2.95
C SER A 136 4.13 13.57 -3.05
N ALA A 137 4.49 14.24 -1.95
CA ALA A 137 4.57 15.71 -1.92
C ALA A 137 5.48 16.30 -3.00
N PHE A 138 6.58 15.62 -3.37
CA PHE A 138 7.52 16.00 -4.41
C PHE A 138 7.65 14.95 -5.52
N SER A 139 6.70 14.03 -5.61
CA SER A 139 6.69 12.99 -6.63
C SER A 139 6.76 13.59 -8.04
N GLY A 140 7.62 13.03 -8.89
CA GLY A 140 7.79 13.51 -10.29
C GLY A 140 8.40 14.89 -10.44
N CYS A 141 9.09 15.44 -9.42
CA CYS A 141 9.94 16.62 -9.56
C CYS A 141 11.25 16.21 -10.26
N THR A 142 11.18 15.95 -11.56
CA THR A 142 12.27 15.30 -12.31
C THR A 142 13.58 16.10 -12.33
N ASP A 143 13.51 17.43 -12.33
CA ASP A 143 14.69 18.30 -12.34
C ASP A 143 15.24 18.60 -10.93
N LEU A 144 14.62 18.09 -9.86
CA LEU A 144 15.06 18.31 -8.48
C LEU A 144 16.42 17.66 -8.24
N LYS A 145 17.45 18.49 -8.00
CA LYS A 145 18.86 18.08 -7.78
C LYS A 145 19.20 18.03 -6.30
N GLU A 146 18.69 18.98 -5.53
CA GLU A 146 19.02 19.17 -4.13
C GLU A 146 17.77 19.47 -3.32
N ILE A 147 17.66 18.82 -2.17
CA ILE A 147 16.65 19.12 -1.17
C ILE A 147 17.28 19.06 0.23
N SER A 148 16.97 20.05 1.05
CA SER A 148 17.31 20.06 2.48
C SER A 148 16.09 19.65 3.29
N LEU A 149 16.19 18.56 4.03
CA LEU A 149 15.14 18.07 4.93
C LEU A 149 15.34 18.63 6.34
N PRO A 150 14.28 19.06 7.05
CA PRO A 150 14.38 19.60 8.39
C PRO A 150 14.69 18.51 9.43
N GLN A 151 15.44 18.85 10.48
CA GLN A 151 15.75 17.93 11.57
C GLN A 151 14.53 17.58 12.45
N SER A 152 13.43 18.32 12.35
CA SER A 152 12.13 18.02 12.98
C SER A 152 11.42 16.81 12.38
N LEU A 153 11.74 16.45 11.12
CA LEU A 153 11.05 15.39 10.39
C LEU A 153 11.39 14.02 10.97
N LYS A 154 10.36 13.23 11.29
CA LYS A 154 10.49 11.88 11.85
C LYS A 154 10.24 10.77 10.85
N LYS A 155 9.45 11.05 9.80
CA LYS A 155 9.07 10.07 8.77
C LYS A 155 9.18 10.67 7.38
N ILE A 156 9.65 9.89 6.44
CA ILE A 156 9.52 10.18 5.00
C ILE A 156 8.37 9.33 4.49
N LYS A 157 7.31 10.00 4.05
CA LYS A 157 6.05 9.38 3.66
C LYS A 157 6.13 8.67 2.30
N GLU A 158 5.12 7.83 2.03
CA GLU A 158 5.00 7.07 0.80
C GLU A 158 5.20 7.95 -0.45
N MET A 159 6.05 7.47 -1.36
CA MET A 159 6.34 8.10 -2.66
C MET A 159 6.74 9.58 -2.60
N THR A 160 7.18 10.11 -1.45
CA THR A 160 7.48 11.55 -1.29
C THR A 160 8.38 12.09 -2.40
N PHE A 161 9.44 11.36 -2.80
CA PHE A 161 10.39 11.73 -3.85
C PHE A 161 10.38 10.75 -5.03
N TYR A 162 9.27 10.04 -5.23
CA TYR A 162 9.14 9.11 -6.36
C TYR A 162 9.46 9.81 -7.69
N GLY A 163 10.39 9.25 -8.47
CA GLY A 163 10.72 9.77 -9.79
C GLY A 163 11.41 11.14 -9.80
N CYS A 164 12.06 11.57 -8.70
CA CYS A 164 12.97 12.70 -8.69
C CYS A 164 14.27 12.29 -9.38
N GLU A 165 14.23 12.21 -10.71
CA GLU A 165 15.28 11.58 -11.52
C GLU A 165 16.66 12.22 -11.33
N ASN A 166 16.72 13.56 -11.17
CA ASN A 166 17.97 14.31 -11.04
C ASN A 166 18.46 14.46 -9.60
N LEU A 167 17.75 13.92 -8.61
CA LEU A 167 18.20 13.93 -7.22
C LEU A 167 19.45 13.05 -7.08
N ASN A 168 20.59 13.68 -6.79
CA ASN A 168 21.89 12.99 -6.77
C ASN A 168 22.41 12.73 -5.36
N ASN A 169 21.96 13.49 -4.37
CA ASN A 169 22.32 13.36 -2.98
C ASN A 169 21.16 13.75 -2.07
N ILE A 170 21.09 13.14 -0.88
CA ILE A 170 20.16 13.51 0.18
C ILE A 170 20.81 13.32 1.54
N GLU A 171 20.62 14.31 2.41
CA GLU A 171 21.00 14.22 3.81
C GLU A 171 19.77 13.89 4.64
N PHE A 172 19.81 12.75 5.32
CA PHE A 172 18.70 12.31 6.17
C PHE A 172 18.78 12.98 7.55
N PRO A 173 17.65 13.50 8.07
CA PRO A 173 17.58 13.97 9.44
C PRO A 173 17.94 12.86 10.43
N GLN A 174 18.66 13.21 11.48
CA GLN A 174 19.13 12.21 12.46
C GLN A 174 18.02 11.61 13.33
N ASN A 175 16.81 12.18 13.25
CA ASN A 175 15.63 11.74 14.02
C ASN A 175 14.62 10.92 13.18
N ILE A 176 14.97 10.57 11.94
CA ILE A 176 14.10 9.71 11.10
C ILE A 176 14.00 8.33 11.72
N THR A 177 12.78 7.84 11.89
CA THR A 177 12.47 6.49 12.40
C THR A 177 11.93 5.56 11.33
N ASP A 178 11.29 6.11 10.28
CA ASP A 178 10.62 5.34 9.23
C ASP A 178 10.81 5.99 7.85
N ILE A 179 11.01 5.18 6.82
CA ILE A 179 10.93 5.57 5.41
C ILE A 179 9.90 4.66 4.76
N GLU A 180 8.80 5.28 4.33
CA GLU A 180 7.62 4.57 3.82
C GLU A 180 7.79 4.17 2.34
N MET A 181 6.87 3.35 1.85
CA MET A 181 6.94 2.65 0.57
C MET A 181 7.29 3.58 -0.61
N GLY A 182 8.28 3.16 -1.40
CA GLY A 182 8.66 3.83 -2.65
C GLY A 182 9.15 5.28 -2.50
N ALA A 183 9.51 5.73 -1.30
CA ALA A 183 9.82 7.15 -1.02
C ALA A 183 10.86 7.76 -1.98
N PHE A 184 11.85 6.99 -2.45
CA PHE A 184 12.89 7.39 -3.42
C PHE A 184 12.89 6.53 -4.68
N MET A 185 11.83 5.77 -4.93
CA MET A 185 11.73 4.91 -6.09
C MET A 185 11.93 5.72 -7.39
N GLY A 186 12.84 5.26 -8.24
CA GLY A 186 13.13 5.93 -9.52
C GLY A 186 13.98 7.19 -9.42
N CYS A 187 14.65 7.48 -8.30
CA CYS A 187 15.70 8.51 -8.19
C CYS A 187 16.97 8.01 -8.90
N VAL A 188 16.94 7.97 -10.22
CA VAL A 188 17.94 7.26 -11.05
C VAL A 188 19.37 7.77 -10.89
N ASN A 189 19.56 9.02 -10.48
CA ASN A 189 20.88 9.66 -10.30
C ASN A 189 21.33 9.72 -8.82
N LEU A 190 20.56 9.15 -7.88
CA LEU A 190 20.95 9.10 -6.47
C LEU A 190 22.16 8.16 -6.31
N GLU A 191 23.31 8.71 -5.82
CA GLU A 191 24.58 7.99 -5.80
C GLU A 191 24.93 7.37 -4.46
N VAL A 192 24.64 8.07 -3.36
CA VAL A 192 25.03 7.69 -2.01
C VAL A 192 23.85 7.86 -1.05
N VAL A 193 23.65 6.86 -0.19
CA VAL A 193 22.64 6.88 0.87
C VAL A 193 23.29 6.51 2.19
N LYS A 194 23.19 7.43 3.17
CA LYS A 194 23.64 7.21 4.55
C LYS A 194 22.46 7.33 5.49
N LEU A 195 21.99 6.22 5.99
CA LEU A 195 20.81 6.16 6.84
C LEU A 195 21.19 6.30 8.31
N PRO A 196 20.45 7.08 9.11
CA PRO A 196 20.76 7.29 10.53
C PRO A 196 20.45 6.04 11.37
N ASP A 197 21.18 5.85 12.47
CA ASP A 197 20.99 4.71 13.38
C ASP A 197 19.63 4.71 14.12
N THR A 198 18.88 5.82 14.06
CA THR A 198 17.51 5.91 14.59
C THR A 198 16.48 5.21 13.70
N LEU A 199 16.84 4.94 12.43
CA LEU A 199 15.94 4.31 11.48
C LEU A 199 15.75 2.84 11.85
N SER A 200 14.52 2.46 12.12
CA SER A 200 14.15 1.10 12.53
C SER A 200 13.41 0.33 11.43
N HIS A 201 12.87 1.04 10.45
CA HIS A 201 12.08 0.43 9.38
C HIS A 201 12.26 1.16 8.04
N ILE A 202 12.46 0.38 6.99
CA ILE A 202 12.49 0.79 5.59
C ILE A 202 11.49 -0.09 4.87
N GLU A 203 10.41 0.51 4.38
CA GLU A 203 9.39 -0.23 3.65
C GLU A 203 9.85 -0.63 2.23
N GLY A 204 9.00 -1.38 1.55
CA GLY A 204 9.30 -1.88 0.21
C GLY A 204 9.51 -0.78 -0.83
N TYR A 205 10.28 -1.09 -1.88
CA TYR A 205 10.54 -0.25 -3.05
C TYR A 205 11.27 1.08 -2.78
N VAL A 206 11.71 1.35 -1.55
CA VAL A 206 12.22 2.69 -1.17
C VAL A 206 13.29 3.20 -2.12
N PHE A 207 14.29 2.41 -2.50
CA PHE A 207 15.36 2.78 -3.44
C PHE A 207 15.28 2.03 -4.76
N SER A 208 14.14 1.44 -5.08
CA SER A 208 13.96 0.69 -6.32
C SER A 208 14.21 1.57 -7.54
N GLY A 209 15.05 1.09 -8.45
CA GLY A 209 15.42 1.82 -9.68
C GLY A 209 16.38 2.99 -9.48
N CYS A 210 17.03 3.13 -8.32
CA CYS A 210 18.11 4.09 -8.09
C CYS A 210 19.39 3.60 -8.80
N LYS A 211 19.45 3.76 -10.12
CA LYS A 211 20.46 3.13 -10.99
C LYS A 211 21.90 3.57 -10.69
N ALA A 212 22.10 4.82 -10.26
CA ALA A 212 23.41 5.36 -9.93
C ALA A 212 23.87 5.01 -8.51
N LEU A 213 23.00 4.42 -7.68
CA LEU A 213 23.29 4.12 -6.28
C LEU A 213 24.44 3.11 -6.18
N ARG A 214 25.57 3.55 -5.60
CA ARG A 214 26.82 2.79 -5.50
C ARG A 214 27.26 2.52 -4.07
N GLU A 215 26.78 3.30 -3.11
CA GLU A 215 27.13 3.22 -1.69
C GLU A 215 25.89 3.37 -0.82
N VAL A 216 25.70 2.43 0.08
CA VAL A 216 24.58 2.42 1.04
C VAL A 216 25.12 2.06 2.42
N ASP A 217 24.95 2.98 3.38
CA ASP A 217 25.18 2.71 4.79
C ASP A 217 23.84 2.41 5.46
N LEU A 218 23.65 1.14 5.86
CA LEU A 218 22.45 0.69 6.58
C LEU A 218 22.65 0.80 8.10
N PRO A 219 21.61 1.16 8.86
CA PRO A 219 21.69 1.18 10.32
C PRO A 219 21.85 -0.24 10.90
N ASN A 220 22.56 -0.33 12.01
CA ASN A 220 22.90 -1.63 12.62
C ASN A 220 21.72 -2.36 13.28
N ASN A 221 20.61 -1.68 13.53
CA ASN A 221 19.42 -2.23 14.21
C ASN A 221 18.31 -2.66 13.23
N LEU A 222 18.54 -2.53 11.93
CA LEU A 222 17.55 -2.89 10.91
C LEU A 222 17.34 -4.40 10.88
N LYS A 223 16.08 -4.84 10.98
CA LYS A 223 15.72 -6.27 11.01
C LYS A 223 15.26 -6.79 9.65
N TYR A 224 14.71 -5.92 8.82
CA TYR A 224 14.06 -6.27 7.57
C TYR A 224 14.60 -5.42 6.43
N ILE A 225 14.89 -6.05 5.30
CA ILE A 225 15.02 -5.38 3.99
C ILE A 225 13.80 -5.80 3.20
N ASP A 226 12.82 -4.93 3.12
CA ASP A 226 11.52 -5.24 2.52
C ASP A 226 11.56 -5.44 1.00
N ASP A 227 10.41 -5.80 0.42
CA ASP A 227 10.25 -6.13 -0.99
C ASP A 227 10.83 -5.05 -1.91
N ALA A 228 11.65 -5.47 -2.86
CA ALA A 228 12.23 -4.63 -3.91
C ALA A 228 12.94 -3.36 -3.41
N THR A 229 13.35 -3.27 -2.13
CA THR A 229 13.96 -2.07 -1.53
C THR A 229 15.10 -1.52 -2.38
N PHE A 230 16.01 -2.38 -2.89
CA PHE A 230 17.13 -2.00 -3.76
C PHE A 230 17.02 -2.56 -5.18
N ASN A 231 15.84 -3.01 -5.58
CA ASN A 231 15.65 -3.60 -6.90
C ASN A 231 16.13 -2.64 -8.01
N GLY A 232 16.94 -3.15 -8.94
CA GLY A 232 17.43 -2.37 -10.08
C GLY A 232 18.46 -1.28 -9.73
N CYS A 233 19.11 -1.33 -8.55
CA CYS A 233 20.25 -0.50 -8.21
C CYS A 233 21.49 -1.02 -8.95
N THR A 234 21.54 -0.78 -10.26
CA THR A 234 22.52 -1.40 -11.18
C THR A 234 23.98 -0.99 -10.95
N SER A 235 24.23 0.07 -10.20
CA SER A 235 25.58 0.52 -9.84
C SER A 235 26.06 0.03 -8.48
N LEU A 236 25.19 -0.56 -7.66
CA LEU A 236 25.53 -1.08 -6.34
C LEU A 236 26.43 -2.31 -6.49
N SER A 237 27.69 -2.20 -6.03
CA SER A 237 28.70 -3.27 -6.17
C SER A 237 28.89 -4.07 -4.90
N SER A 238 28.65 -3.46 -3.75
CA SER A 238 28.74 -4.10 -2.45
C SER A 238 27.72 -3.53 -1.47
N ILE A 239 27.28 -4.35 -0.53
CA ILE A 239 26.43 -3.92 0.60
C ILE A 239 26.75 -4.77 1.83
N TYR A 240 26.72 -4.13 3.00
CA TYR A 240 26.91 -4.79 4.28
C TYR A 240 25.56 -4.89 5.03
N LEU A 241 25.17 -6.11 5.39
CA LEU A 241 24.03 -6.40 6.25
C LEU A 241 24.51 -6.66 7.68
N SER A 242 23.97 -5.95 8.66
CA SER A 242 24.27 -6.20 10.08
C SER A 242 23.71 -7.54 10.55
N ASP A 243 24.24 -8.07 11.65
CA ASP A 243 23.76 -9.33 12.25
C ASP A 243 22.35 -9.24 12.83
N SER A 244 21.73 -8.05 12.85
CA SER A 244 20.33 -7.87 13.24
C SER A 244 19.34 -8.13 12.10
N VAL A 245 19.79 -8.20 10.85
CA VAL A 245 18.90 -8.48 9.70
C VAL A 245 18.44 -9.93 9.75
N GLU A 246 17.14 -10.11 9.83
CA GLU A 246 16.46 -11.41 9.95
C GLU A 246 15.74 -11.82 8.66
N GLU A 247 15.28 -10.84 7.86
CA GLU A 247 14.46 -11.10 6.68
C GLU A 247 14.88 -10.27 5.48
N LEU A 248 14.84 -10.89 4.31
CA LEU A 248 15.05 -10.26 3.00
C LEU A 248 13.80 -10.48 2.15
N GLY A 249 13.19 -9.41 1.70
CA GLY A 249 11.94 -9.41 0.95
C GLY A 249 12.07 -9.94 -0.49
N TYR A 250 10.92 -10.04 -1.13
CA TYR A 250 10.80 -10.36 -2.56
C TYR A 250 11.62 -9.37 -3.38
N ASN A 251 12.52 -9.88 -4.24
CA ASN A 251 13.28 -9.06 -5.18
C ASN A 251 14.12 -7.93 -4.51
N ALA A 252 14.45 -8.07 -3.20
CA ALA A 252 15.06 -6.98 -2.42
C ALA A 252 16.34 -6.40 -3.05
N PHE A 253 17.18 -7.23 -3.67
CA PHE A 253 18.37 -6.88 -4.43
C PHE A 253 18.31 -7.32 -5.89
N GLY A 254 17.13 -7.67 -6.38
CA GLY A 254 16.96 -8.12 -7.75
C GLY A 254 17.47 -7.08 -8.74
N GLU A 255 18.06 -7.55 -9.86
CA GLU A 255 18.61 -6.69 -10.91
C GLU A 255 19.72 -5.69 -10.44
N CYS A 256 20.30 -5.88 -9.24
CA CYS A 256 21.54 -5.19 -8.84
C CYS A 256 22.72 -5.83 -9.58
N THR A 257 22.81 -5.56 -10.88
CA THR A 257 23.68 -6.30 -11.82
C THR A 257 25.18 -6.23 -11.50
N LYS A 258 25.64 -5.22 -10.76
CA LYS A 258 27.03 -5.12 -10.31
C LYS A 258 27.29 -5.66 -8.91
N LEU A 259 26.25 -6.05 -8.15
CA LEU A 259 26.40 -6.52 -6.79
C LEU A 259 27.17 -7.85 -6.79
N SER A 260 28.43 -7.78 -6.37
CA SER A 260 29.36 -8.91 -6.33
C SER A 260 29.81 -9.27 -4.92
N GLU A 261 29.64 -8.36 -3.97
CA GLU A 261 30.05 -8.51 -2.59
C GLU A 261 28.89 -8.21 -1.63
N ILE A 262 28.45 -9.23 -0.92
CA ILE A 262 27.45 -9.15 0.14
C ILE A 262 27.77 -10.16 1.23
N ASN A 263 27.73 -9.74 2.49
CA ASN A 263 27.70 -10.65 3.60
C ASN A 263 26.26 -11.09 3.86
N ILE A 264 26.03 -12.37 4.00
CA ILE A 264 24.74 -12.90 4.47
C ILE A 264 24.91 -13.28 5.93
N PRO A 265 24.28 -12.57 6.89
CA PRO A 265 24.40 -12.92 8.31
C PRO A 265 23.68 -14.22 8.65
N ASP A 266 24.11 -14.89 9.72
CA ASP A 266 23.51 -16.16 10.15
C ASP A 266 22.13 -15.96 10.82
N SER A 267 21.75 -14.72 11.10
CA SER A 267 20.41 -14.32 11.59
C SER A 267 19.30 -14.44 10.56
N ILE A 268 19.66 -14.52 9.27
CA ILE A 268 18.64 -14.60 8.20
C ILE A 268 17.77 -15.84 8.39
N SER A 269 16.50 -15.61 8.58
CA SER A 269 15.45 -16.63 8.78
C SER A 269 14.44 -16.70 7.64
N GLN A 270 14.35 -15.65 6.81
CA GLN A 270 13.45 -15.63 5.64
C GLN A 270 14.13 -14.93 4.46
N VAL A 271 13.94 -15.47 3.26
CA VAL A 271 14.40 -14.89 1.99
C VAL A 271 13.29 -14.98 0.96
N GLY A 272 12.87 -13.84 0.44
CA GLY A 272 11.86 -13.73 -0.60
C GLY A 272 12.33 -14.25 -1.96
N ALA A 273 11.37 -14.55 -2.83
CA ALA A 273 11.69 -15.00 -4.19
C ALA A 273 12.43 -13.89 -4.96
N TYR A 274 13.34 -14.31 -5.85
CA TYR A 274 14.15 -13.43 -6.70
C TYR A 274 15.02 -12.42 -5.94
N CYS A 275 15.20 -12.58 -4.62
CA CYS A 275 15.89 -11.62 -3.78
C CYS A 275 17.23 -11.14 -4.36
N PHE A 276 18.01 -12.04 -4.99
CA PHE A 276 19.31 -11.74 -5.59
C PHE A 276 19.36 -12.01 -7.11
N GLU A 277 18.22 -12.19 -7.76
CA GLU A 277 18.18 -12.48 -9.19
C GLU A 277 18.87 -11.36 -9.99
N GLY A 278 19.66 -11.74 -11.01
CA GLY A 278 20.40 -10.80 -11.83
C GLY A 278 21.72 -10.30 -11.25
N THR A 279 22.01 -10.51 -9.95
CA THR A 279 23.28 -10.05 -9.31
C THR A 279 24.48 -10.90 -9.73
N GLU A 280 25.68 -10.28 -9.74
CA GLU A 280 26.94 -11.01 -9.97
C GLU A 280 27.26 -11.98 -8.83
N TRP A 281 26.89 -11.63 -7.58
CA TRP A 281 27.06 -12.51 -6.43
C TRP A 281 26.28 -13.82 -6.61
N TYR A 282 25.00 -13.71 -6.95
CA TYR A 282 24.12 -14.87 -7.13
C TYR A 282 24.54 -15.75 -8.30
N LYS A 283 24.98 -15.15 -9.43
CA LYS A 283 25.50 -15.89 -10.59
C LYS A 283 26.73 -16.73 -10.25
N LYS A 284 27.57 -16.26 -9.33
CA LYS A 284 28.82 -16.94 -8.92
C LYS A 284 28.61 -18.02 -7.86
N LEU A 285 27.43 -18.10 -7.23
CA LEU A 285 27.16 -19.18 -6.27
C LEU A 285 27.28 -20.55 -6.97
N PRO A 286 28.02 -21.49 -6.35
CA PRO A 286 28.16 -22.82 -6.91
C PRO A 286 26.84 -23.58 -6.90
N VAL A 287 26.69 -24.48 -7.86
CA VAL A 287 25.67 -25.52 -7.88
C VAL A 287 26.35 -26.80 -7.45
N ASP A 288 25.82 -27.50 -6.47
CA ASP A 288 26.39 -28.76 -5.99
C ASP A 288 26.15 -29.94 -6.96
N SER A 289 26.62 -31.15 -6.58
CA SER A 289 26.43 -32.36 -7.41
C SER A 289 24.98 -32.77 -7.57
N GLU A 290 24.12 -32.36 -6.64
CA GLU A 290 22.68 -32.65 -6.64
C GLU A 290 21.87 -31.52 -7.33
N GLY A 291 22.53 -30.56 -7.97
CA GLY A 291 21.87 -29.47 -8.67
C GLY A 291 21.29 -28.37 -7.78
N LEU A 292 21.74 -28.26 -6.54
CA LEU A 292 21.23 -27.26 -5.58
C LEU A 292 22.19 -26.08 -5.50
N LYS A 293 21.63 -24.87 -5.50
CA LYS A 293 22.35 -23.61 -5.28
C LYS A 293 22.02 -23.08 -3.90
N TYR A 294 22.98 -23.09 -3.01
CA TYR A 294 22.80 -22.61 -1.65
C TYR A 294 24.03 -21.86 -1.15
N TYR A 295 23.85 -21.09 -0.09
CA TYR A 295 24.92 -20.41 0.63
C TYR A 295 24.63 -20.49 2.13
N LYS A 296 25.61 -20.98 2.89
CA LYS A 296 25.45 -21.27 4.34
C LYS A 296 24.22 -22.17 4.56
N HIS A 297 23.25 -21.71 5.34
CA HIS A 297 22.03 -22.43 5.72
C HIS A 297 20.82 -22.11 4.83
N ILE A 298 20.98 -21.38 3.71
CA ILE A 298 19.91 -20.93 2.84
C ILE A 298 20.00 -21.61 1.48
N LEU A 299 18.94 -22.32 1.09
CA LEU A 299 18.78 -22.88 -0.25
C LEU A 299 18.04 -21.85 -1.11
N PHE A 300 18.70 -21.38 -2.18
CA PHE A 300 18.17 -20.36 -3.07
C PHE A 300 17.46 -20.92 -4.29
N GLN A 301 17.97 -22.02 -4.85
CA GLN A 301 17.44 -22.57 -6.11
C GLN A 301 17.84 -24.03 -6.30
N ALA A 302 16.95 -24.78 -6.94
CA ALA A 302 17.27 -26.07 -7.55
C ALA A 302 17.38 -25.92 -9.08
N THR A 303 18.17 -26.76 -9.72
CA THR A 303 18.22 -26.84 -11.19
C THR A 303 17.02 -27.66 -11.71
N TYR A 304 16.60 -27.39 -12.94
CA TYR A 304 15.49 -28.12 -13.57
C TYR A 304 15.83 -29.59 -13.87
N ASN A 305 14.81 -30.40 -14.13
CA ASN A 305 14.87 -31.84 -14.50
C ASN A 305 15.29 -32.79 -13.36
N MET A 306 14.95 -32.45 -12.12
CA MET A 306 15.16 -33.32 -10.96
C MET A 306 13.84 -34.00 -10.58
N GLU A 307 13.83 -35.32 -10.45
CA GLU A 307 12.64 -36.09 -10.00
C GLU A 307 12.59 -36.20 -8.46
N ASP A 308 13.74 -36.45 -7.84
CA ASP A 308 13.92 -36.64 -6.41
C ASP A 308 15.01 -35.69 -5.89
N VAL A 309 14.76 -35.02 -4.78
CA VAL A 309 15.67 -34.09 -4.15
C VAL A 309 15.89 -34.44 -2.68
N LEU A 310 17.14 -34.47 -2.26
CA LEU A 310 17.53 -34.50 -0.85
C LEU A 310 18.12 -33.13 -0.47
N VAL A 311 17.40 -32.40 0.36
CA VAL A 311 17.88 -31.10 0.89
C VAL A 311 18.98 -31.33 1.93
N PRO A 312 20.16 -30.69 1.80
CA PRO A 312 21.26 -30.85 2.77
C PRO A 312 20.85 -30.54 4.21
N THR A 313 21.41 -31.29 5.16
CA THR A 313 21.03 -31.19 6.59
C THR A 313 21.36 -29.87 7.25
N GLU A 314 22.30 -29.10 6.71
CA GLU A 314 22.64 -27.74 7.16
C GLU A 314 21.59 -26.70 6.77
N ILE A 315 20.70 -26.98 5.80
CA ILE A 315 19.69 -26.02 5.33
C ILE A 315 18.58 -25.86 6.38
N THR A 316 18.40 -24.62 6.82
CA THR A 316 17.32 -24.21 7.73
C THR A 316 16.30 -23.29 7.06
N VAL A 317 16.64 -22.70 5.90
CA VAL A 317 15.80 -21.81 5.12
C VAL A 317 15.76 -22.25 3.68
N ILE A 318 14.57 -22.51 3.14
CA ILE A 318 14.33 -22.60 1.71
C ILE A 318 13.81 -21.23 1.27
N ALA A 319 14.56 -20.55 0.42
CA ALA A 319 14.19 -19.24 -0.10
C ALA A 319 12.92 -19.31 -0.96
N GLY A 320 12.26 -18.16 -1.10
CA GLY A 320 11.11 -18.05 -1.99
C GLY A 320 11.46 -18.45 -3.43
N GLY A 321 10.57 -19.22 -4.05
CA GLY A 321 10.72 -19.67 -5.42
C GLY A 321 11.81 -20.72 -5.67
N ALA A 322 12.45 -21.29 -4.64
CA ALA A 322 13.62 -22.17 -4.79
C ALA A 322 13.38 -23.36 -5.74
N PHE A 323 12.18 -23.93 -5.76
CA PHE A 323 11.75 -25.01 -6.65
C PHE A 323 10.59 -24.59 -7.57
N MET A 324 10.35 -23.29 -7.73
CA MET A 324 9.19 -22.84 -8.50
C MET A 324 9.22 -23.34 -9.93
N GLY A 325 8.11 -23.94 -10.39
CA GLY A 325 7.95 -24.46 -11.77
C GLY A 325 8.73 -25.75 -12.08
N HIS A 326 9.22 -26.47 -11.06
CA HIS A 326 9.88 -27.76 -11.24
C HIS A 326 8.82 -28.86 -11.39
N ASP A 327 8.21 -28.92 -12.56
CA ASP A 327 7.12 -29.86 -12.85
C ASP A 327 7.58 -31.33 -12.95
N GLU A 328 8.87 -31.61 -13.15
CA GLU A 328 9.43 -32.96 -13.07
C GLU A 328 9.62 -33.48 -11.63
N LEU A 329 9.61 -32.60 -10.64
CA LEU A 329 9.86 -32.91 -9.23
C LEU A 329 8.74 -33.78 -8.64
N LYS A 330 9.09 -34.97 -8.16
CA LYS A 330 8.17 -35.99 -7.60
C LYS A 330 8.24 -36.09 -6.09
N ARG A 331 9.44 -36.03 -5.51
CA ARG A 331 9.70 -36.20 -4.09
C ARG A 331 10.77 -35.24 -3.60
N VAL A 332 10.57 -34.70 -2.39
CA VAL A 332 11.56 -33.90 -1.69
C VAL A 332 11.70 -34.44 -0.26
N VAL A 333 12.93 -34.70 0.13
CA VAL A 333 13.29 -35.00 1.51
C VAL A 333 13.88 -33.72 2.11
N LEU A 334 13.16 -33.13 3.05
CA LEU A 334 13.55 -31.89 3.72
C LEU A 334 14.50 -32.17 4.89
N SER A 335 15.33 -31.18 5.20
CA SER A 335 16.21 -31.21 6.38
C SER A 335 15.39 -31.21 7.67
N ASP A 336 15.72 -32.08 8.63
CA ASP A 336 15.10 -32.08 9.98
C ASP A 336 15.35 -30.77 10.77
N ARG A 337 16.26 -29.94 10.30
CA ARG A 337 16.58 -28.63 10.88
C ARG A 337 15.87 -27.48 10.19
N LEU A 338 15.07 -27.75 9.17
CA LEU A 338 14.37 -26.74 8.40
C LEU A 338 13.41 -25.93 9.29
N LYS A 339 13.46 -24.63 9.19
CA LYS A 339 12.61 -23.69 9.95
C LYS A 339 11.64 -22.93 9.05
N THR A 340 12.06 -22.66 7.80
CA THR A 340 11.33 -21.78 6.89
C THR A 340 11.21 -22.39 5.49
N ILE A 341 9.99 -22.36 4.96
CA ILE A 341 9.69 -22.59 3.55
C ILE A 341 9.18 -21.26 3.00
N GLY A 342 9.95 -20.62 2.13
CA GLY A 342 9.64 -19.30 1.57
C GLY A 342 8.41 -19.30 0.65
N GLY A 343 7.90 -18.11 0.35
CA GLY A 343 6.78 -17.95 -0.57
C GLY A 343 7.12 -18.51 -1.97
N TYR A 344 6.14 -19.12 -2.63
CA TYR A 344 6.34 -19.77 -3.94
C TYR A 344 7.37 -20.89 -3.98
N ALA A 345 7.93 -21.35 -2.85
CA ALA A 345 9.08 -22.26 -2.81
C ALA A 345 8.88 -23.51 -3.69
N PHE A 346 7.70 -24.13 -3.70
CA PHE A 346 7.32 -25.28 -4.52
C PHE A 346 6.16 -24.96 -5.49
N SER A 347 5.87 -23.68 -5.72
CA SER A 347 4.76 -23.30 -6.61
C SER A 347 4.96 -23.88 -8.01
N GLY A 348 3.93 -24.54 -8.56
CA GLY A 348 3.97 -25.14 -9.88
C GLY A 348 4.71 -26.49 -9.97
N CYS A 349 5.13 -27.09 -8.85
CA CYS A 349 5.67 -28.46 -8.84
C CYS A 349 4.54 -29.46 -9.06
N SER A 350 4.02 -29.53 -10.29
CA SER A 350 2.76 -30.22 -10.62
C SER A 350 2.78 -31.72 -10.40
N ASN A 351 3.95 -32.35 -10.44
CA ASN A 351 4.14 -33.78 -10.19
C ASN A 351 4.59 -34.12 -8.75
N LEU A 352 4.81 -33.12 -7.90
CA LEU A 352 5.16 -33.35 -6.49
C LEU A 352 3.98 -34.02 -5.77
N TYR A 353 4.16 -35.28 -5.41
CA TYR A 353 3.11 -36.07 -4.76
C TYR A 353 3.42 -36.35 -3.29
N ASN A 354 4.68 -36.26 -2.85
CA ASN A 354 5.10 -36.58 -1.51
C ASN A 354 6.17 -35.59 -1.00
N ILE A 355 5.85 -34.93 0.09
CA ILE A 355 6.75 -34.08 0.87
C ILE A 355 6.32 -34.13 2.34
N ALA A 356 7.25 -34.43 3.23
CA ALA A 356 7.02 -34.38 4.68
C ALA A 356 7.62 -33.07 5.22
N ILE A 357 6.79 -32.21 5.81
CA ILE A 357 7.26 -30.97 6.45
C ILE A 357 7.69 -31.31 7.87
N PRO A 358 8.97 -31.06 8.26
CA PRO A 358 9.44 -31.32 9.61
C PRO A 358 8.74 -30.46 10.67
N GLU A 359 8.54 -30.99 11.86
CA GLU A 359 7.97 -30.27 13.03
C GLU A 359 8.81 -29.07 13.49
N THR A 360 10.02 -28.92 12.99
CA THR A 360 10.88 -27.75 13.21
C THR A 360 10.46 -26.51 12.42
N VAL A 361 9.64 -26.69 11.35
CA VAL A 361 9.16 -25.58 10.52
C VAL A 361 8.19 -24.68 11.30
N ARG A 362 8.40 -23.39 11.20
CA ARG A 362 7.61 -22.33 11.86
C ARG A 362 6.95 -21.38 10.88
N TYR A 363 7.40 -21.38 9.62
CA TYR A 363 6.91 -20.49 8.59
C TYR A 363 6.78 -21.22 7.25
N ILE A 364 5.61 -21.06 6.63
CA ILE A 364 5.33 -21.50 5.25
C ILE A 364 4.74 -20.28 4.54
N GLY A 365 5.44 -19.75 3.55
CA GLY A 365 5.08 -18.51 2.89
C GLY A 365 3.89 -18.63 1.93
N SER A 366 3.39 -17.49 1.50
CA SER A 366 2.29 -17.41 0.51
C SER A 366 2.63 -18.19 -0.75
N SER A 367 1.64 -18.88 -1.33
CA SER A 367 1.78 -19.69 -2.55
C SER A 367 2.85 -20.78 -2.49
N ALA A 368 3.35 -21.16 -1.30
CA ALA A 368 4.49 -22.08 -1.17
C ALA A 368 4.28 -23.40 -1.90
N PHE A 369 3.06 -23.94 -1.95
CA PHE A 369 2.67 -25.17 -2.63
C PHE A 369 1.57 -24.95 -3.69
N SER A 370 1.36 -23.70 -4.12
CA SER A 370 0.35 -23.40 -5.14
C SER A 370 0.60 -24.22 -6.42
N ASN A 371 -0.46 -24.77 -7.01
CA ASN A 371 -0.41 -25.61 -8.21
C ASN A 371 0.42 -26.90 -8.08
N CYS A 372 0.63 -27.42 -6.87
CA CYS A 372 1.15 -28.77 -6.66
C CYS A 372 0.02 -29.80 -6.89
N LYS A 373 -0.38 -29.97 -8.14
CA LYS A 373 -1.60 -30.70 -8.53
C LYS A 373 -1.62 -32.17 -8.11
N SER A 374 -0.45 -32.78 -7.98
CA SER A 374 -0.30 -34.20 -7.60
C SER A 374 -0.15 -34.43 -6.10
N LEU A 375 -0.07 -33.37 -5.30
CA LEU A 375 0.08 -33.47 -3.86
C LEU A 375 -1.17 -34.08 -3.23
N GLU A 376 -1.01 -35.27 -2.63
CA GLU A 376 -2.15 -36.04 -2.12
C GLU A 376 -2.47 -35.71 -0.67
N ASN A 377 -1.44 -35.61 0.16
CA ASN A 377 -1.56 -35.30 1.59
C ASN A 377 -0.30 -34.58 2.07
N ILE A 378 -0.48 -33.69 3.02
CA ILE A 378 0.61 -33.00 3.70
C ILE A 378 0.22 -32.83 5.17
N SER A 379 1.15 -33.13 6.07
CA SER A 379 1.01 -32.77 7.48
C SER A 379 1.54 -31.37 7.68
N ILE A 380 0.69 -30.47 8.18
CA ILE A 380 1.07 -29.11 8.53
C ILE A 380 1.57 -29.12 9.98
N PRO A 381 2.81 -28.70 10.28
CA PRO A 381 3.35 -28.76 11.63
C PRO A 381 2.50 -27.99 12.66
N GLU A 382 2.39 -28.53 13.88
CA GLU A 382 1.58 -27.95 14.97
C GLU A 382 2.00 -26.53 15.40
N ASN A 383 3.21 -26.12 15.03
CA ASN A 383 3.72 -24.78 15.33
C ASN A 383 3.33 -23.72 14.29
N ILE A 384 2.62 -24.09 13.24
CA ILE A 384 2.14 -23.16 12.22
C ILE A 384 0.88 -22.46 12.75
N THR A 385 0.97 -21.15 12.91
CA THR A 385 -0.14 -20.29 13.36
C THR A 385 -0.86 -19.60 12.21
N HIS A 386 -0.22 -19.49 11.03
CA HIS A 386 -0.75 -18.81 9.86
C HIS A 386 -0.58 -19.67 8.60
N ILE A 387 -1.66 -19.87 7.86
CA ILE A 387 -1.63 -20.36 6.48
C ILE A 387 -1.89 -19.15 5.61
N TYR A 388 -0.86 -18.68 4.93
CA TYR A 388 -0.91 -17.47 4.11
C TYR A 388 -1.69 -17.66 2.81
N GLY A 389 -1.87 -16.57 2.06
CA GLY A 389 -2.65 -16.61 0.84
C GLY A 389 -2.10 -17.59 -0.20
N ASN A 390 -2.99 -18.29 -0.90
CA ASN A 390 -2.69 -19.25 -1.99
C ASN A 390 -1.74 -20.38 -1.61
N THR A 391 -1.44 -20.62 -0.33
CA THR A 391 -0.39 -21.58 0.09
C THR A 391 -0.59 -22.95 -0.53
N PHE A 392 -1.81 -23.47 -0.61
CA PHE A 392 -2.18 -24.75 -1.21
C PHE A 392 -3.19 -24.59 -2.36
N GLU A 393 -3.21 -23.42 -3.00
CA GLU A 393 -4.11 -23.19 -4.13
C GLU A 393 -3.90 -24.24 -5.24
N ASN A 394 -5.00 -24.80 -5.77
CA ASN A 394 -5.01 -25.81 -6.85
C ASN A 394 -4.19 -27.09 -6.54
N CYS A 395 -4.11 -27.50 -5.27
CA CYS A 395 -3.65 -28.83 -4.91
C CYS A 395 -4.81 -29.84 -5.17
N GLU A 396 -5.03 -30.16 -6.45
CA GLU A 396 -6.24 -30.84 -6.91
C GLU A 396 -6.45 -32.25 -6.32
N LYS A 397 -5.34 -32.96 -5.97
CA LYS A 397 -5.38 -34.30 -5.36
C LYS A 397 -5.39 -34.30 -3.84
N PHE A 398 -5.38 -33.14 -3.21
CA PHE A 398 -5.40 -33.01 -1.76
C PHE A 398 -6.74 -33.53 -1.19
N GLN A 399 -6.69 -34.66 -0.47
CA GLN A 399 -7.91 -35.37 -0.05
C GLN A 399 -8.36 -35.00 1.37
N TYR A 400 -7.41 -34.69 2.23
CA TYR A 400 -7.62 -34.47 3.65
C TYR A 400 -6.69 -33.38 4.18
N ILE A 401 -7.24 -32.49 5.00
CA ILE A 401 -6.49 -31.42 5.68
C ILE A 401 -6.64 -31.62 7.18
N GLU A 402 -5.51 -31.79 7.87
CA GLU A 402 -5.42 -31.65 9.30
C GLU A 402 -4.84 -30.29 9.63
N LEU A 403 -5.67 -29.38 10.12
CA LEU A 403 -5.25 -28.04 10.49
C LEU A 403 -4.68 -28.04 11.90
N PRO A 404 -3.51 -27.38 12.14
CA PRO A 404 -2.88 -27.35 13.46
C PRO A 404 -3.78 -26.69 14.50
N GLN A 405 -3.79 -27.21 15.73
CA GLN A 405 -4.63 -26.66 16.81
C GLN A 405 -4.23 -25.23 17.23
N GLY A 406 -2.97 -24.84 16.97
CA GLY A 406 -2.46 -23.48 17.17
C GLY A 406 -2.80 -22.48 16.06
N LEU A 407 -3.51 -22.90 15.00
CA LEU A 407 -3.80 -22.05 13.83
C LEU A 407 -4.71 -20.88 14.22
N GLU A 408 -4.29 -19.65 13.85
CA GLU A 408 -5.03 -18.42 14.10
C GLU A 408 -5.59 -17.78 12.83
N TYR A 409 -4.96 -18.04 11.67
CA TYR A 409 -5.28 -17.34 10.43
C TYR A 409 -5.26 -18.28 9.22
N ILE A 410 -6.31 -18.20 8.38
CA ILE A 410 -6.39 -18.86 7.09
C ILE A 410 -6.56 -17.78 6.01
N GLY A 411 -5.52 -17.60 5.21
CA GLY A 411 -5.40 -16.53 4.24
C GLY A 411 -6.25 -16.69 3.00
N LYS A 412 -6.27 -15.62 2.22
CA LYS A 412 -7.00 -15.52 0.97
C LYS A 412 -6.64 -16.67 0.02
N GLU A 413 -7.66 -17.38 -0.47
CA GLU A 413 -7.49 -18.46 -1.45
C GLU A 413 -6.53 -19.58 -1.01
N ALA A 414 -6.29 -19.76 0.30
CA ALA A 414 -5.28 -20.67 0.83
C ALA A 414 -5.41 -22.12 0.35
N PHE A 415 -6.64 -22.63 0.22
CA PHE A 415 -6.97 -23.97 -0.27
C PHE A 415 -7.90 -23.95 -1.50
N LYS A 416 -7.97 -22.81 -2.19
CA LYS A 416 -8.81 -22.68 -3.38
C LYS A 416 -8.49 -23.77 -4.41
N GLY A 417 -9.55 -24.40 -4.96
CA GLY A 417 -9.39 -25.42 -6.00
C GLY A 417 -8.86 -26.77 -5.50
N CYS A 418 -8.80 -27.02 -4.18
CA CYS A 418 -8.52 -28.35 -3.63
C CYS A 418 -9.77 -29.24 -3.79
N THR A 419 -9.97 -29.75 -5.00
CA THR A 419 -11.27 -30.31 -5.43
C THR A 419 -11.66 -31.63 -4.76
N LEU A 420 -10.73 -32.37 -4.16
CA LEU A 420 -11.04 -33.66 -3.51
C LEU A 420 -11.35 -33.55 -2.02
N ILE A 421 -11.15 -32.39 -1.39
CA ILE A 421 -11.51 -32.18 0.02
C ILE A 421 -13.03 -32.29 0.19
N LYS A 422 -13.46 -33.15 1.12
CA LYS A 422 -14.89 -33.36 1.44
C LYS A 422 -15.31 -32.75 2.76
N ASN A 423 -14.41 -32.76 3.73
CA ASN A 423 -14.67 -32.31 5.10
C ASN A 423 -13.47 -31.49 5.58
N THR A 424 -13.74 -30.49 6.42
CA THR A 424 -12.70 -29.78 7.16
C THR A 424 -13.19 -29.42 8.55
N LEU A 425 -12.28 -29.49 9.51
CA LEU A 425 -12.49 -29.03 10.88
C LEU A 425 -11.66 -27.76 11.08
N ILE A 426 -12.31 -26.66 11.40
CA ILE A 426 -11.66 -25.37 11.69
C ILE A 426 -11.32 -25.32 13.18
N PRO A 427 -10.04 -25.28 13.56
CA PRO A 427 -9.62 -25.28 14.96
C PRO A 427 -10.14 -24.09 15.76
N LYS A 428 -10.26 -24.26 17.07
CA LYS A 428 -10.86 -23.26 17.99
C LYS A 428 -10.13 -21.92 18.05
N ASN A 429 -8.84 -21.90 17.72
CA ASN A 429 -8.01 -20.70 17.81
C ASN A 429 -8.04 -19.83 16.52
N VAL A 430 -8.68 -20.32 15.44
CA VAL A 430 -8.80 -19.56 14.20
C VAL A 430 -9.67 -18.32 14.43
N LYS A 431 -9.05 -17.16 14.24
CA LYS A 431 -9.67 -15.84 14.40
C LYS A 431 -10.24 -15.31 13.10
N GLN A 432 -9.59 -15.65 11.98
CA GLN A 432 -9.91 -15.08 10.68
C GLN A 432 -9.75 -16.11 9.55
N ILE A 433 -10.75 -16.13 8.66
CA ILE A 433 -10.74 -16.91 7.42
C ILE A 433 -11.06 -15.94 6.28
N ASP A 434 -10.08 -15.72 5.41
CA ASP A 434 -10.19 -14.75 4.34
C ASP A 434 -11.00 -15.24 3.14
N ASP A 435 -11.24 -14.30 2.21
CA ASP A 435 -12.00 -14.56 0.99
C ASP A 435 -11.39 -15.71 0.17
N GLY A 436 -12.27 -16.56 -0.30
CA GLY A 436 -11.90 -17.66 -1.18
C GLY A 436 -11.04 -18.75 -0.53
N ALA A 437 -10.81 -18.71 0.80
CA ALA A 437 -9.89 -19.65 1.46
C ALA A 437 -10.11 -21.11 1.06
N PHE A 438 -11.37 -21.54 0.88
CA PHE A 438 -11.79 -22.85 0.41
C PHE A 438 -12.64 -22.78 -0.87
N SER A 439 -12.62 -21.67 -1.60
CA SER A 439 -13.43 -21.53 -2.81
C SER A 439 -13.04 -22.59 -3.85
N MET A 440 -14.00 -22.98 -4.69
CA MET A 440 -13.80 -24.03 -5.71
C MET A 440 -13.35 -25.40 -5.14
N CYS A 441 -13.41 -25.65 -3.81
CA CYS A 441 -13.35 -26.97 -3.23
C CYS A 441 -14.70 -27.66 -3.48
N ILE A 442 -14.97 -27.98 -4.74
CA ILE A 442 -16.31 -28.35 -5.25
C ILE A 442 -16.95 -29.55 -4.53
N ASN A 443 -16.16 -30.41 -3.90
CA ASN A 443 -16.64 -31.56 -3.14
C ASN A 443 -16.74 -31.33 -1.62
N LEU A 444 -16.36 -30.14 -1.12
CA LEU A 444 -16.46 -29.83 0.30
C LEU A 444 -17.94 -29.76 0.73
N GLU A 445 -18.36 -30.73 1.52
CA GLU A 445 -19.75 -30.91 1.98
C GLU A 445 -19.93 -30.48 3.45
N ASN A 446 -18.93 -30.76 4.31
CA ASN A 446 -19.01 -30.49 5.74
C ASN A 446 -17.87 -29.57 6.18
N VAL A 447 -18.24 -28.52 6.90
CA VAL A 447 -17.31 -27.62 7.59
C VAL A 447 -17.74 -27.55 9.04
N GLU A 448 -16.88 -27.98 9.93
CA GLU A 448 -17.11 -27.94 11.36
C GLU A 448 -16.20 -26.88 11.99
N PHE A 449 -16.70 -26.15 12.97
CA PHE A 449 -15.96 -25.12 13.69
C PHE A 449 -15.87 -25.52 15.18
N GLU A 450 -14.67 -25.64 15.72
CA GLU A 450 -14.44 -25.85 17.16
C GLU A 450 -14.55 -24.55 17.98
N GLY A 451 -14.43 -23.40 17.31
CA GLY A 451 -14.52 -22.07 17.91
C GLY A 451 -15.36 -21.12 17.07
N GLU A 452 -15.41 -19.85 17.46
CA GLU A 452 -16.08 -18.79 16.72
C GLU A 452 -15.02 -17.80 16.21
N PRO A 453 -14.72 -17.79 14.91
CA PRO A 453 -13.84 -16.77 14.31
C PRO A 453 -14.38 -15.35 14.54
N LEU A 454 -13.52 -14.37 14.55
CA LEU A 454 -13.93 -12.96 14.56
C LEU A 454 -14.41 -12.49 13.19
N TYR A 455 -13.86 -13.09 12.12
CA TYR A 455 -14.18 -12.74 10.74
C TYR A 455 -14.17 -13.99 9.85
N ILE A 456 -15.20 -14.11 9.02
CA ILE A 456 -15.27 -15.05 7.89
C ILE A 456 -15.61 -14.24 6.64
N GLY A 457 -14.69 -14.23 5.67
CA GLY A 457 -14.91 -13.68 4.34
C GLY A 457 -15.82 -14.57 3.47
N ASN A 458 -15.87 -14.32 2.17
CA ASN A 458 -16.55 -15.22 1.23
C ASN A 458 -15.69 -16.46 0.93
N SER A 459 -15.40 -17.22 2.01
CA SER A 459 -14.34 -18.24 2.07
C SER A 459 -14.69 -19.55 1.39
N PHE A 460 -15.99 -19.88 1.25
CA PHE A 460 -16.48 -21.19 0.81
C PHE A 460 -17.25 -21.14 -0.51
N TYR A 461 -17.11 -20.07 -1.28
CA TYR A 461 -17.81 -19.90 -2.55
C TYR A 461 -17.52 -21.06 -3.52
N ASP A 462 -18.57 -21.50 -4.26
CA ASP A 462 -18.52 -22.66 -5.18
C ASP A 462 -18.16 -24.01 -4.51
N THR A 463 -18.57 -24.21 -3.25
CA THR A 463 -18.53 -25.51 -2.57
C THR A 463 -19.94 -26.10 -2.40
N LYS A 464 -20.06 -27.41 -2.22
CA LYS A 464 -21.33 -28.04 -1.84
C LYS A 464 -21.84 -27.50 -0.51
N TYR A 465 -20.95 -27.25 0.47
CA TYR A 465 -21.28 -26.64 1.75
C TYR A 465 -21.95 -25.29 1.55
N TYR A 466 -21.34 -24.37 0.80
CA TYR A 466 -21.89 -23.04 0.53
C TYR A 466 -23.25 -23.11 -0.18
N ASN A 467 -23.40 -24.02 -1.15
CA ASN A 467 -24.64 -24.21 -1.90
C ASN A 467 -25.76 -24.79 -1.03
N SER A 468 -25.44 -25.48 0.07
CA SER A 468 -26.41 -26.01 1.03
C SER A 468 -26.96 -24.95 2.01
N ILE A 469 -26.28 -23.80 2.16
CA ILE A 469 -26.69 -22.71 3.06
C ILE A 469 -27.98 -22.07 2.53
N LYS A 470 -29.01 -22.09 3.38
CA LYS A 470 -30.29 -21.43 3.06
C LYS A 470 -30.22 -19.94 3.33
N GLU A 471 -30.91 -19.18 2.50
CA GLU A 471 -31.14 -17.75 2.71
C GLU A 471 -32.15 -17.53 3.85
N ASP A 472 -31.98 -16.44 4.59
CA ASP A 472 -33.00 -15.94 5.51
C ASP A 472 -34.15 -15.19 4.77
N GLU A 473 -35.08 -14.63 5.51
CA GLU A 473 -36.22 -13.86 4.96
C GLU A 473 -35.79 -12.59 4.19
N TYR A 474 -34.56 -12.09 4.42
CA TYR A 474 -33.97 -10.95 3.72
C TYR A 474 -33.06 -11.36 2.57
N SER A 475 -33.03 -12.64 2.20
CA SER A 475 -32.14 -13.23 1.19
C SER A 475 -30.64 -13.12 1.54
N CYS A 476 -30.34 -13.17 2.82
CA CYS A 476 -28.95 -13.19 3.31
C CYS A 476 -28.51 -14.61 3.64
N LYS A 477 -27.28 -14.95 3.25
CA LYS A 477 -26.60 -16.20 3.65
C LYS A 477 -25.66 -15.96 4.83
N TYR A 478 -25.65 -16.89 5.77
CA TYR A 478 -24.80 -16.82 6.97
C TYR A 478 -24.03 -18.12 7.18
N ILE A 479 -22.81 -17.97 7.68
CA ILE A 479 -22.02 -19.06 8.27
C ILE A 479 -21.89 -18.75 9.76
N GLY A 480 -22.59 -19.51 10.62
CA GLY A 480 -22.70 -19.16 12.03
C GLY A 480 -23.26 -17.75 12.24
N ASN A 481 -22.44 -16.89 12.86
CA ASN A 481 -22.75 -15.49 13.14
C ASN A 481 -22.10 -14.51 12.12
N HIS A 482 -21.73 -14.99 10.93
CA HIS A 482 -21.09 -14.18 9.89
C HIS A 482 -21.99 -14.06 8.67
N LEU A 483 -22.33 -12.82 8.27
CA LEU A 483 -23.08 -12.56 7.04
C LEU A 483 -22.12 -12.63 5.86
N ILE A 484 -22.38 -13.56 4.94
CA ILE A 484 -21.49 -13.81 3.80
C ILE A 484 -21.96 -13.11 2.54
N GLU A 485 -23.26 -13.12 2.26
CA GLU A 485 -23.80 -12.58 1.03
C GLU A 485 -25.27 -12.17 1.14
N LEU A 486 -25.65 -11.08 0.49
CA LEU A 486 -27.01 -10.79 0.07
C LEU A 486 -27.22 -11.37 -1.34
N VAL A 487 -28.06 -12.38 -1.49
CA VAL A 487 -28.27 -13.08 -2.77
C VAL A 487 -29.19 -12.27 -3.69
N ASP A 488 -30.37 -11.82 -3.20
CA ASP A 488 -31.24 -10.95 -3.98
C ASP A 488 -30.80 -9.48 -3.93
N LYS A 489 -29.95 -9.08 -4.86
CA LYS A 489 -29.45 -7.70 -4.98
C LYS A 489 -30.55 -6.65 -5.29
N LYS A 490 -31.80 -7.06 -5.53
CA LYS A 490 -32.91 -6.14 -5.77
C LYS A 490 -33.63 -5.70 -4.50
N ARG A 491 -33.32 -6.32 -3.35
CA ARG A 491 -33.87 -5.92 -2.04
C ARG A 491 -33.60 -4.46 -1.75
N GLU A 492 -34.62 -3.74 -1.26
CA GLU A 492 -34.48 -2.32 -0.88
C GLU A 492 -34.26 -2.13 0.63
N LYS A 493 -34.72 -3.09 1.43
CA LYS A 493 -34.52 -3.13 2.89
C LYS A 493 -33.95 -4.46 3.32
N VAL A 494 -32.95 -4.41 4.20
CA VAL A 494 -32.35 -5.58 4.84
C VAL A 494 -32.24 -5.33 6.32
N ILE A 495 -32.66 -6.32 7.11
CA ILE A 495 -32.41 -6.39 8.57
C ILE A 495 -31.45 -7.54 8.79
N ILE A 496 -30.27 -7.23 9.29
CA ILE A 496 -29.23 -8.22 9.58
C ILE A 496 -29.64 -8.98 10.84
N LYS A 497 -29.53 -10.31 10.80
CA LYS A 497 -29.85 -11.21 11.90
C LYS A 497 -29.11 -10.78 13.18
N ASP A 498 -29.83 -10.76 14.33
CA ASP A 498 -29.24 -10.54 15.65
C ASP A 498 -28.15 -11.57 15.94
N GLY A 499 -27.09 -11.15 16.63
CA GLY A 499 -25.92 -11.96 16.89
C GLY A 499 -24.89 -11.98 15.77
N THR A 500 -25.14 -11.27 14.63
CA THR A 500 -24.16 -11.18 13.55
C THR A 500 -22.95 -10.36 13.98
N VAL A 501 -21.75 -10.97 13.95
CA VAL A 501 -20.49 -10.37 14.39
C VAL A 501 -19.63 -9.83 13.25
N SER A 502 -19.76 -10.34 12.03
CA SER A 502 -19.05 -9.80 10.87
C SER A 502 -19.87 -9.82 9.59
N ILE A 503 -19.50 -8.95 8.66
CA ILE A 503 -20.03 -8.88 7.29
C ILE A 503 -18.86 -9.10 6.34
N ALA A 504 -18.96 -10.08 5.45
CA ALA A 504 -17.94 -10.43 4.49
C ALA A 504 -17.70 -9.33 3.44
N ASN A 505 -16.55 -9.40 2.78
CA ASN A 505 -16.20 -8.51 1.67
C ASN A 505 -17.29 -8.58 0.59
N LYS A 506 -17.66 -7.42 0.07
CA LYS A 506 -18.65 -7.26 -1.02
C LYS A 506 -20.03 -7.86 -0.76
N ALA A 507 -20.38 -8.22 0.49
CA ALA A 507 -21.63 -8.91 0.83
C ALA A 507 -22.88 -8.23 0.25
N PHE A 508 -22.95 -6.91 0.31
CA PHE A 508 -24.06 -6.11 -0.25
C PHE A 508 -23.70 -5.38 -1.54
N SER A 509 -22.49 -5.55 -2.04
CA SER A 509 -22.01 -4.76 -3.18
C SER A 509 -22.95 -4.85 -4.38
N GLN A 510 -23.16 -3.70 -5.07
CA GLN A 510 -24.03 -3.53 -6.25
C GLN A 510 -25.52 -3.81 -5.98
N SER A 511 -25.97 -3.78 -4.74
CA SER A 511 -27.37 -4.00 -4.39
C SER A 511 -28.20 -2.72 -4.52
N LYS A 512 -29.53 -2.89 -4.52
CA LYS A 512 -30.51 -1.80 -4.54
C LYS A 512 -30.97 -1.38 -3.15
N ILE A 513 -30.22 -1.72 -2.12
CA ILE A 513 -30.53 -1.39 -0.72
C ILE A 513 -30.70 0.12 -0.57
N ARG A 514 -31.77 0.53 0.13
CA ARG A 514 -32.04 1.89 0.60
C ARG A 514 -31.87 2.00 2.11
N GLU A 515 -32.24 0.92 2.80
CA GLU A 515 -32.24 0.84 4.26
C GLU A 515 -31.57 -0.46 4.71
N ILE A 516 -30.64 -0.36 5.63
CA ILE A 516 -29.97 -1.48 6.29
C ILE A 516 -30.03 -1.29 7.81
N VAL A 517 -30.44 -2.34 8.52
CA VAL A 517 -30.41 -2.37 9.98
C VAL A 517 -29.37 -3.38 10.41
N PHE A 518 -28.35 -2.91 11.12
CA PHE A 518 -27.23 -3.74 11.57
C PHE A 518 -27.54 -4.45 12.89
N SER A 519 -26.91 -5.62 13.08
CA SER A 519 -26.84 -6.30 14.38
C SER A 519 -26.04 -5.44 15.37
N LYS A 520 -26.45 -5.41 16.63
CA LYS A 520 -25.73 -4.67 17.70
C LYS A 520 -24.39 -5.32 18.05
N GLU A 521 -24.26 -6.61 17.80
CA GLU A 521 -23.08 -7.42 18.06
C GLU A 521 -22.01 -7.30 16.97
N LEU A 522 -22.29 -6.55 15.88
CA LEU A 522 -21.39 -6.39 14.74
C LEU A 522 -20.05 -5.77 15.19
N LYS A 523 -18.95 -6.44 14.85
CA LYS A 523 -17.57 -6.03 15.16
C LYS A 523 -16.77 -5.64 13.94
N MET A 524 -16.99 -6.29 12.80
CA MET A 524 -16.18 -6.11 11.60
C MET A 524 -17.03 -6.03 10.33
N ILE A 525 -16.64 -5.11 9.44
CA ILE A 525 -17.25 -4.97 8.10
C ILE A 525 -16.15 -5.06 7.07
N GLY A 526 -16.31 -5.98 6.13
CA GLY A 526 -15.34 -6.31 5.10
C GLY A 526 -15.18 -5.25 3.99
N GLU A 527 -14.16 -5.47 3.14
CA GLU A 527 -13.83 -4.60 2.02
C GLU A 527 -15.00 -4.47 1.04
N SER A 528 -15.31 -3.23 0.66
CA SER A 528 -16.39 -2.92 -0.29
C SER A 528 -17.74 -3.57 0.07
N ALA A 529 -17.97 -3.89 1.36
CA ALA A 529 -19.16 -4.64 1.79
C ALA A 529 -20.46 -3.97 1.37
N LEU A 530 -20.53 -2.66 1.40
CA LEU A 530 -21.65 -1.82 0.94
C LEU A 530 -21.31 -1.06 -0.36
N GLY A 531 -20.21 -1.40 -1.03
CA GLY A 531 -19.76 -0.69 -2.22
C GLY A 531 -20.80 -0.73 -3.36
N HIS A 532 -20.89 0.37 -4.13
CA HIS A 532 -21.82 0.51 -5.27
C HIS A 532 -23.30 0.33 -4.90
N CYS A 533 -23.69 0.58 -3.65
CA CYS A 533 -25.09 0.62 -3.22
C CYS A 533 -25.71 1.97 -3.59
N TYR A 534 -26.02 2.16 -4.88
CA TYR A 534 -26.42 3.44 -5.46
C TYR A 534 -27.71 4.05 -4.89
N ARG A 535 -28.51 3.30 -4.14
CA ARG A 535 -29.76 3.78 -3.54
C ARG A 535 -29.67 4.05 -2.04
N LEU A 536 -28.57 3.68 -1.40
CA LEU A 536 -28.34 3.88 0.01
C LEU A 536 -28.16 5.39 0.29
N GLU A 537 -28.99 5.93 1.19
CA GLU A 537 -28.99 7.37 1.51
C GLU A 537 -28.32 7.68 2.84
N ASP A 538 -28.54 6.83 3.83
CA ASP A 538 -27.99 6.99 5.17
C ASP A 538 -27.41 5.67 5.65
N VAL A 539 -26.30 5.72 6.36
CA VAL A 539 -25.67 4.58 7.03
C VAL A 539 -25.38 4.95 8.46
N GLU A 540 -25.94 4.17 9.39
CA GLU A 540 -25.68 4.28 10.81
C GLU A 540 -25.09 2.96 11.30
N PHE A 541 -23.77 2.94 11.50
CA PHE A 541 -23.07 1.77 12.01
C PHE A 541 -23.37 1.60 13.52
N PRO A 542 -23.49 0.35 14.01
CA PRO A 542 -23.89 0.08 15.38
C PRO A 542 -22.79 0.38 16.39
N ASP A 543 -23.19 0.79 17.60
CA ASP A 543 -22.28 0.92 18.72
C ASP A 543 -21.64 -0.44 19.02
N GLY A 544 -20.31 -0.47 19.18
CA GLY A 544 -19.54 -1.71 19.38
C GLY A 544 -18.87 -2.24 18.11
N LEU A 545 -19.09 -1.62 16.94
CA LEU A 545 -18.28 -1.87 15.74
C LEU A 545 -16.83 -1.46 16.02
N ILE A 546 -15.86 -2.31 15.65
CA ILE A 546 -14.43 -2.13 15.93
C ILE A 546 -13.68 -1.72 14.65
N TYR A 547 -13.99 -2.35 13.53
CA TYR A 547 -13.24 -2.20 12.29
C TYR A 547 -14.13 -2.06 11.06
N ILE A 548 -13.81 -1.07 10.22
CA ILE A 548 -14.41 -0.87 8.90
C ILE A 548 -13.30 -1.02 7.85
N SER A 549 -13.41 -2.01 6.98
CA SER A 549 -12.39 -2.26 5.97
C SER A 549 -12.41 -1.21 4.84
N LYS A 550 -11.32 -1.20 4.06
CA LYS A 550 -11.14 -0.26 2.95
C LYS A 550 -12.30 -0.31 1.95
N LEU A 551 -12.55 0.83 1.29
CA LEU A 551 -13.55 0.95 0.24
C LEU A 551 -14.99 0.55 0.67
N CYS A 552 -15.29 0.44 1.97
CA CYS A 552 -16.55 -0.11 2.48
C CYS A 552 -17.79 0.50 1.83
N LEU A 553 -17.79 1.82 1.61
CA LEU A 553 -18.87 2.61 1.03
C LEU A 553 -18.48 3.21 -0.34
N ILE A 554 -17.59 2.54 -1.09
CA ILE A 554 -17.16 3.03 -2.41
C ILE A 554 -18.36 3.22 -3.36
N ASP A 555 -18.37 4.33 -4.09
CA ASP A 555 -19.39 4.64 -5.13
C ASP A 555 -20.86 4.58 -4.64
N CYS A 556 -21.14 4.85 -3.37
CA CYS A 556 -22.50 5.00 -2.87
C CYS A 556 -23.04 6.40 -3.23
N ARG A 557 -23.38 6.62 -4.51
CA ARG A 557 -23.63 7.95 -5.10
C ARG A 557 -24.82 8.72 -4.52
N ASN A 558 -25.77 8.06 -3.84
CA ASN A 558 -26.89 8.73 -3.18
C ASN A 558 -26.68 8.90 -1.66
N LEU A 559 -25.56 8.42 -1.14
CA LEU A 559 -25.25 8.50 0.28
C LEU A 559 -25.14 9.96 0.73
N LYS A 560 -25.86 10.32 1.79
CA LYS A 560 -25.96 11.69 2.33
C LYS A 560 -25.33 11.80 3.71
N ARG A 561 -25.54 10.79 4.57
CA ARG A 561 -25.09 10.79 5.96
C ARG A 561 -24.45 9.47 6.33
N VAL A 562 -23.38 9.55 7.10
CA VAL A 562 -22.69 8.38 7.67
C VAL A 562 -22.45 8.64 9.15
N TYR A 563 -22.86 7.69 9.99
CA TYR A 563 -22.53 7.67 11.41
C TYR A 563 -21.53 6.53 11.67
N ILE A 564 -20.35 6.89 12.16
CA ILE A 564 -19.27 5.96 12.55
C ILE A 564 -19.13 6.06 14.08
N PRO A 565 -19.47 5.02 14.86
CA PRO A 565 -19.50 5.09 16.30
C PRO A 565 -18.09 5.22 16.90
N LYS A 566 -18.01 5.70 18.15
CA LYS A 566 -16.75 5.86 18.90
C LYS A 566 -15.98 4.56 19.12
N SER A 567 -16.68 3.43 19.10
CA SER A 567 -16.08 2.11 19.28
C SER A 567 -15.18 1.68 18.14
N VAL A 568 -15.24 2.38 16.99
CA VAL A 568 -14.37 2.10 15.85
C VAL A 568 -12.94 2.52 16.21
N GLU A 569 -12.05 1.57 16.21
CA GLU A 569 -10.62 1.72 16.52
C GLU A 569 -9.80 1.99 15.26
N ASP A 570 -10.26 1.43 14.11
CA ASP A 570 -9.56 1.62 12.86
C ASP A 570 -10.49 1.55 11.64
N VAL A 571 -10.10 2.27 10.58
CA VAL A 571 -10.77 2.30 9.28
C VAL A 571 -9.76 2.10 8.17
N GLY A 572 -10.13 1.29 7.19
CA GLY A 572 -9.32 1.12 5.99
C GLY A 572 -9.35 2.36 5.08
N GLU A 573 -8.46 2.37 4.12
CA GLU A 573 -8.31 3.47 3.17
C GLU A 573 -9.56 3.69 2.31
N SER A 574 -9.78 4.96 1.94
CA SER A 574 -10.74 5.34 0.89
C SER A 574 -12.17 4.83 1.11
N ILE A 575 -12.65 4.74 2.36
CA ILE A 575 -13.97 4.15 2.67
C ILE A 575 -15.13 4.87 1.97
N LEU A 576 -14.98 6.16 1.59
CA LEU A 576 -15.98 6.98 0.91
C LEU A 576 -15.64 7.30 -0.55
N LEU A 577 -14.66 6.62 -1.16
CA LEU A 577 -14.23 6.88 -2.54
C LEU A 577 -15.42 6.80 -3.50
N GLY A 578 -15.59 7.81 -4.37
CA GLY A 578 -16.71 7.86 -5.33
C GLY A 578 -18.07 8.25 -4.73
N SER A 579 -18.19 8.41 -3.40
CA SER A 579 -19.42 8.78 -2.69
C SER A 579 -19.53 10.29 -2.48
N GLY A 580 -19.35 11.07 -3.56
CA GLY A 580 -19.23 12.54 -3.53
C GLY A 580 -20.50 13.32 -3.12
N ASN A 581 -21.64 12.66 -2.91
CA ASN A 581 -22.89 13.30 -2.44
C ASN A 581 -23.05 13.28 -0.92
N VAL A 582 -22.10 12.69 -0.18
CA VAL A 582 -22.09 12.72 1.28
C VAL A 582 -22.03 14.18 1.75
N LYS A 583 -22.97 14.56 2.62
CA LYS A 583 -23.08 15.91 3.17
C LYS A 583 -22.60 16.00 4.60
N GLU A 584 -22.79 14.94 5.38
CA GLU A 584 -22.51 14.95 6.82
C GLU A 584 -21.95 13.58 7.27
N VAL A 585 -20.87 13.62 8.04
CA VAL A 585 -20.27 12.44 8.65
C VAL A 585 -20.10 12.70 10.14
N PHE A 586 -20.63 11.77 10.96
CA PHE A 586 -20.45 11.77 12.41
C PHE A 586 -19.37 10.76 12.75
N VAL A 587 -18.30 11.19 13.41
CA VAL A 587 -17.12 10.36 13.64
C VAL A 587 -16.27 10.92 14.78
N SER A 588 -15.45 10.08 15.46
CA SER A 588 -14.45 10.57 16.41
C SER A 588 -13.35 11.36 15.69
N LYS A 589 -12.67 12.26 16.42
CA LYS A 589 -11.59 13.07 15.84
C LYS A 589 -10.45 12.20 15.29
N GLU A 590 -10.08 11.17 16.04
CA GLU A 590 -8.98 10.26 15.67
C GLU A 590 -9.26 9.51 14.36
N ILE A 591 -10.47 8.98 14.21
CA ILE A 591 -10.87 8.26 12.98
C ILE A 591 -11.06 9.22 11.81
N ALA A 592 -11.51 10.45 12.06
CA ALA A 592 -11.66 11.46 11.02
C ALA A 592 -10.33 11.79 10.31
N GLU A 593 -9.21 11.74 11.04
CA GLU A 593 -7.87 11.97 10.48
C GLU A 593 -7.42 10.88 9.49
N LYS A 594 -8.05 9.69 9.53
CA LYS A 594 -7.79 8.56 8.63
C LYS A 594 -8.71 8.53 7.40
N ILE A 595 -9.70 9.43 7.30
CA ILE A 595 -10.71 9.41 6.22
C ILE A 595 -10.50 10.58 5.27
N ASP A 596 -10.40 10.29 3.99
CA ASP A 596 -10.39 11.30 2.92
C ASP A 596 -11.81 11.84 2.67
N PHE A 597 -12.08 13.06 3.14
CA PHE A 597 -13.37 13.70 2.92
C PHE A 597 -13.39 14.59 1.67
N TYR A 598 -14.52 14.61 0.96
CA TYR A 598 -14.76 15.60 -0.09
C TYR A 598 -14.94 17.02 0.49
N LYS A 599 -14.56 18.05 -0.26
CA LYS A 599 -14.58 19.48 0.17
C LYS A 599 -15.89 19.97 0.81
N ASN A 600 -17.02 19.36 0.44
CA ASN A 600 -18.35 19.80 0.89
C ASN A 600 -18.92 18.96 2.03
N VAL A 601 -18.16 18.04 2.59
CA VAL A 601 -18.60 17.18 3.69
C VAL A 601 -18.50 17.95 5.01
N LYS A 602 -19.59 17.99 5.76
CA LYS A 602 -19.61 18.51 7.12
C LYS A 602 -19.25 17.40 8.10
N VAL A 603 -18.04 17.43 8.62
CA VAL A 603 -17.61 16.51 9.66
C VAL A 603 -18.17 16.96 11.01
N ARG A 604 -18.81 16.06 11.73
CA ARG A 604 -19.35 16.23 13.08
C ARG A 604 -18.58 15.32 14.03
N TYR A 605 -17.80 15.93 14.88
CA TYR A 605 -17.10 15.14 15.89
C TYR A 605 -18.09 14.68 16.97
N ILE A 606 -18.02 13.37 17.26
CA ILE A 606 -18.72 12.74 18.36
C ILE A 606 -17.68 12.48 19.45
N ASP A 607 -17.87 13.12 20.62
CA ASP A 607 -16.93 13.03 21.76
C ASP A 607 -17.15 11.77 22.60
#